data_f38ce29f0c558d840c0202cdc6e59762
#
_entry.id   f38ce29f0c558d840c0202cdc6e59762
#
_cell.length_a   1.000
_cell.length_b   1.000
_cell.length_c   1.000
_cell.angle_alpha   90.00
_cell.angle_beta   90.00
_cell.angle_gamma   90.00
#
_symmetry.space_group_name_H-M   'P 1'
#
loop_
_entity.id
_entity.type
_entity.pdbx_description
1 polymer ?
#
loop_
_entity_poly.entity_id
_entity_poly.type
_entity_poly.pdbx_seq_one_letter_code
_entity_poly.pdbx_strand_id
1 'polypeptide(L)'
;VEASRTDAEHLSLILPGSDTPVAPTHWSFGQLASQVGAPAAYLRQLPAALAGINLQYGLTSNRAEQIKTLETDDGRVELRAVTGPDYGRIYDYELVEAVQRIAGNGTGDTRWKVPGVLDWSTGIYNPRVDITKDTTTLYASDRDVFLFLVDDLNPIEAGRLPDGSPDLY
;
A
#
# COMPACT_ATOMS: atom_id res chain seq x y z
N VAL A 1 22.05 -15.62 2.01
CA VAL A 1 21.16 -15.00 1.02
C VAL A 1 21.80 -15.12 -0.35
N GLU A 2 21.15 -15.82 -1.25
CA GLU A 2 21.51 -15.79 -2.66
C GLU A 2 20.69 -14.69 -3.35
N ALA A 3 21.34 -13.96 -4.25
CA ALA A 3 20.66 -12.91 -5.00
C ALA A 3 20.93 -13.08 -6.50
N SER A 4 19.88 -12.91 -7.29
CA SER A 4 19.93 -12.85 -8.75
C SER A 4 19.20 -11.60 -9.25
N ARG A 5 19.45 -11.18 -10.48
CA ARG A 5 18.70 -10.09 -11.09
C ARG A 5 17.70 -10.66 -12.10
N THR A 6 16.45 -10.25 -11.96
CA THR A 6 15.44 -10.47 -12.99
C THR A 6 15.52 -9.41 -14.10
N ASP A 7 15.88 -8.18 -13.73
CA ASP A 7 16.14 -7.07 -14.64
C ASP A 7 17.08 -6.03 -14.00
N ALA A 8 17.28 -4.88 -14.62
CA ALA A 8 18.21 -3.85 -14.16
C ALA A 8 17.85 -3.28 -12.76
N GLU A 9 16.60 -3.29 -12.38
CA GLU A 9 16.11 -2.66 -11.14
C GLU A 9 15.68 -3.66 -10.07
N HIS A 10 15.36 -4.91 -10.45
CA HIS A 10 14.77 -5.88 -9.54
C HIS A 10 15.74 -7.02 -9.21
N LEU A 11 15.84 -7.27 -7.92
CA LEU A 11 16.56 -8.41 -7.35
C LEU A 11 15.56 -9.50 -6.96
N SER A 12 15.92 -10.75 -7.24
CA SER A 12 15.28 -11.92 -6.65
C SER A 12 16.21 -12.49 -5.59
N LEU A 13 15.67 -12.84 -4.43
CA LEU A 13 16.44 -13.27 -3.27
C LEU A 13 15.99 -14.67 -2.85
N ILE A 14 16.94 -15.54 -2.52
CA ILE A 14 16.69 -16.75 -1.76
C ILE A 14 17.13 -16.47 -0.32
N LEU A 15 16.16 -16.43 0.59
CA LEU A 15 16.39 -16.11 1.99
C LEU A 15 16.78 -17.39 2.77
N PRO A 16 17.54 -17.25 3.89
CA PRO A 16 17.88 -18.39 4.73
C PRO A 16 16.63 -19.15 5.20
N GLY A 17 16.63 -20.46 5.01
CA GLY A 17 15.51 -21.33 5.41
C GLY A 17 14.37 -21.46 4.39
N SER A 18 14.55 -20.88 3.20
CA SER A 18 13.60 -21.04 2.09
C SER A 18 14.35 -21.36 0.80
N ASP A 19 13.86 -22.33 0.02
CA ASP A 19 14.36 -22.60 -1.32
C ASP A 19 13.60 -21.82 -2.41
N THR A 20 12.56 -21.10 -2.00
CA THR A 20 11.72 -20.33 -2.93
C THR A 20 12.30 -18.92 -3.13
N PRO A 21 12.58 -18.52 -4.37
CA PRO A 21 12.97 -17.15 -4.66
C PRO A 21 11.86 -16.16 -4.33
N VAL A 22 12.19 -15.07 -3.68
CA VAL A 22 11.25 -13.98 -3.39
C VAL A 22 11.68 -12.71 -4.11
N ALA A 23 10.72 -12.01 -4.69
CA ALA A 23 10.92 -10.72 -5.34
C ALA A 23 10.53 -9.61 -4.35
N PRO A 24 11.50 -8.85 -3.79
CA PRO A 24 11.14 -7.76 -2.89
C PRO A 24 10.53 -6.61 -3.69
N THR A 25 9.48 -6.00 -3.12
CA THR A 25 8.99 -4.69 -3.59
C THR A 25 10.04 -3.61 -3.28
N HIS A 26 9.87 -2.45 -3.87
CA HIS A 26 10.78 -1.32 -3.57
C HIS A 26 10.81 -1.00 -2.07
N TRP A 27 9.65 -1.04 -1.43
CA TRP A 27 9.49 -0.76 -0.02
C TRP A 27 10.12 -1.85 0.88
N SER A 28 9.76 -3.10 0.66
CA SER A 28 10.27 -4.21 1.47
C SER A 28 11.77 -4.40 1.33
N PHE A 29 12.35 -4.11 0.15
CA PHE A 29 13.79 -4.08 -0.02
C PHE A 29 14.44 -2.97 0.81
N GLY A 30 13.80 -1.81 0.91
CA GLY A 30 14.23 -0.72 1.79
C GLY A 30 14.24 -1.14 3.28
N GLN A 31 13.20 -1.84 3.72
CA GLN A 31 13.13 -2.39 5.08
C GLN A 31 14.24 -3.43 5.33
N LEU A 32 14.44 -4.36 4.39
CA LEU A 32 15.51 -5.36 4.48
C LEU A 32 16.89 -4.70 4.55
N ALA A 33 17.15 -3.71 3.71
CA ALA A 33 18.38 -2.94 3.70
C ALA A 33 18.61 -2.20 5.04
N SER A 34 17.55 -1.65 5.61
CA SER A 34 17.59 -1.02 6.94
C SER A 34 17.95 -2.02 8.03
N GLN A 35 17.39 -3.23 8.00
CA GLN A 35 17.69 -4.29 8.96
C GLN A 35 19.16 -4.70 8.93
N VAL A 36 19.77 -4.73 7.74
CA VAL A 36 21.19 -5.08 7.60
C VAL A 36 22.14 -3.88 7.78
N GLY A 37 21.60 -2.69 8.02
CA GLY A 37 22.40 -1.48 8.22
C GLY A 37 23.08 -0.96 6.95
N ALA A 38 22.57 -1.29 5.77
CA ALA A 38 23.14 -0.88 4.49
C ALA A 38 22.18 0.00 3.68
N PRO A 39 22.67 1.04 2.96
CA PRO A 39 21.81 1.88 2.13
C PRO A 39 21.19 1.08 0.98
N ALA A 40 19.85 1.11 0.87
CA ALA A 40 19.12 0.38 -0.16
C ALA A 40 19.55 0.76 -1.59
N ALA A 41 19.80 2.05 -1.84
CA ALA A 41 20.26 2.53 -3.14
C ALA A 41 21.64 1.94 -3.52
N TYR A 42 22.53 1.83 -2.55
CA TYR A 42 23.84 1.20 -2.76
C TYR A 42 23.68 -0.30 -3.11
N LEU A 43 22.89 -1.03 -2.33
CA LEU A 43 22.67 -2.46 -2.56
C LEU A 43 22.04 -2.73 -3.94
N ARG A 44 21.16 -1.85 -4.41
CA ARG A 44 20.55 -1.97 -5.76
C ARG A 44 21.55 -1.76 -6.90
N GLN A 45 22.60 -1.00 -6.69
CA GLN A 45 23.63 -0.73 -7.71
C GLN A 45 24.69 -1.83 -7.76
N LEU A 46 24.82 -2.64 -6.72
CA LEU A 46 25.80 -3.73 -6.71
C LEU A 46 25.42 -4.84 -7.70
N PRO A 47 26.41 -5.57 -8.24
CA PRO A 47 26.17 -6.88 -8.81
C PRO A 47 25.39 -7.77 -7.82
N ALA A 48 24.44 -8.59 -8.33
CA ALA A 48 23.54 -9.35 -7.47
C ALA A 48 24.28 -10.19 -6.42
N ALA A 49 25.36 -10.87 -6.81
CA ALA A 49 26.14 -11.68 -5.89
C ALA A 49 26.73 -10.84 -4.72
N LEU A 50 27.20 -9.63 -4.99
CA LEU A 50 27.72 -8.74 -3.93
C LEU A 50 26.59 -8.19 -3.06
N ALA A 51 25.44 -7.89 -3.61
CA ALA A 51 24.25 -7.53 -2.84
C ALA A 51 23.86 -8.67 -1.90
N GLY A 52 23.82 -9.91 -2.38
CA GLY A 52 23.54 -11.12 -1.58
C GLY A 52 24.53 -11.29 -0.42
N ILE A 53 25.83 -11.12 -0.68
CA ILE A 53 26.86 -11.20 0.36
C ILE A 53 26.66 -10.12 1.43
N ASN A 54 26.40 -8.87 1.04
CA ASN A 54 26.15 -7.79 1.99
C ASN A 54 24.89 -8.05 2.83
N LEU A 55 23.81 -8.50 2.22
CA LEU A 55 22.58 -8.86 2.93
C LEU A 55 22.85 -10.03 3.90
N GLN A 56 23.54 -11.08 3.46
CA GLN A 56 23.89 -12.20 4.32
C GLN A 56 24.72 -11.74 5.52
N TYR A 57 25.75 -10.93 5.29
CA TYR A 57 26.60 -10.41 6.36
C TYR A 57 25.81 -9.60 7.39
N GLY A 58 24.96 -8.67 6.93
CA GLY A 58 24.14 -7.84 7.82
C GLY A 58 23.13 -8.66 8.63
N LEU A 59 22.52 -9.67 8.02
CA LEU A 59 21.56 -10.55 8.70
C LEU A 59 22.22 -11.49 9.74
N THR A 60 23.52 -11.67 9.72
CA THR A 60 24.22 -12.41 10.81
C THR A 60 24.22 -11.62 12.12
N SER A 61 24.19 -10.29 12.03
CA SER A 61 24.24 -9.39 13.19
C SER A 61 22.85 -8.89 13.60
N ASN A 62 21.95 -8.72 12.64
CA ASN A 62 20.58 -8.24 12.85
C ASN A 62 19.60 -9.22 12.23
N ARG A 63 18.83 -9.91 13.06
CA ARG A 63 17.84 -10.87 12.58
C ARG A 63 16.56 -10.12 12.20
N ALA A 64 16.11 -10.31 10.97
CA ALA A 64 14.73 -10.05 10.62
C ALA A 64 13.87 -11.09 11.34
N GLU A 65 12.94 -10.66 12.18
CA GLU A 65 12.16 -11.57 13.01
C GLU A 65 10.98 -12.15 12.24
N GLN A 66 10.41 -11.37 11.33
CA GLN A 66 9.35 -11.84 10.44
C GLN A 66 9.49 -11.25 9.04
N ILE A 67 9.13 -12.04 8.06
CA ILE A 67 8.91 -11.61 6.69
C ILE A 67 7.45 -11.86 6.31
N LYS A 68 6.89 -10.98 5.50
CA LYS A 68 5.55 -11.13 4.93
C LYS A 68 5.70 -11.29 3.41
N THR A 69 5.14 -12.35 2.89
CA THR A 69 5.14 -12.66 1.47
C THR A 69 3.73 -12.67 0.92
N LEU A 70 3.61 -12.43 -0.37
CA LEU A 70 2.39 -12.59 -1.15
C LEU A 70 2.72 -13.49 -2.34
N GLU A 71 1.99 -14.58 -2.47
CA GLU A 71 2.00 -15.39 -3.69
C GLU A 71 0.98 -14.80 -4.67
N THR A 72 1.44 -14.48 -5.87
CA THR A 72 0.60 -13.96 -6.96
C THR A 72 0.02 -15.10 -7.77
N ASP A 73 -1.03 -14.84 -8.55
CA ASP A 73 -1.75 -15.85 -9.34
C ASP A 73 -0.86 -16.57 -10.38
N ASP A 74 0.24 -15.95 -10.78
CA ASP A 74 1.27 -16.52 -11.66
C ASP A 74 2.31 -17.37 -10.91
N GLY A 75 2.13 -17.57 -9.60
CA GLY A 75 3.01 -18.37 -8.75
C GLY A 75 4.31 -17.66 -8.32
N ARG A 76 4.44 -16.37 -8.61
CA ARG A 76 5.56 -15.56 -8.13
C ARG A 76 5.35 -15.21 -6.66
N VAL A 77 6.40 -15.29 -5.86
CA VAL A 77 6.38 -14.89 -4.46
C VAL A 77 7.03 -13.52 -4.28
N GLU A 78 6.26 -12.56 -3.82
CA GLU A 78 6.74 -11.22 -3.50
C GLU A 78 7.06 -11.09 -2.01
N LEU A 79 8.21 -10.50 -1.67
CA LEU A 79 8.49 -10.04 -0.32
C LEU A 79 7.80 -8.69 -0.11
N ARG A 80 6.78 -8.67 0.74
CA ARG A 80 5.95 -7.47 0.97
C ARG A 80 6.43 -6.63 2.15
N ALA A 81 6.93 -7.27 3.21
CA ALA A 81 7.44 -6.56 4.38
C ALA A 81 8.46 -7.39 5.16
N VAL A 82 9.36 -6.68 5.84
CA VAL A 82 10.29 -7.19 6.85
C VAL A 82 10.00 -6.44 8.14
N THR A 83 9.53 -7.13 9.17
CA THR A 83 8.95 -6.50 10.37
C THR A 83 9.37 -7.22 11.64
N GLY A 84 9.11 -6.59 12.80
CA GLY A 84 9.17 -7.23 14.10
C GLY A 84 7.99 -8.20 14.33
N PRO A 85 8.05 -9.04 15.39
CA PRO A 85 7.07 -10.09 15.65
C PRO A 85 5.69 -9.55 15.99
N ASP A 86 5.62 -8.37 16.59
CA ASP A 86 4.38 -7.74 17.04
C ASP A 86 3.69 -6.89 15.97
N TYR A 87 4.23 -6.89 14.75
CA TYR A 87 3.62 -6.13 13.66
C TYR A 87 2.34 -6.81 13.18
N GLY A 88 1.21 -6.20 13.54
CA GLY A 88 -0.11 -6.55 13.01
C GLY A 88 -0.29 -5.95 11.61
N ARG A 89 -0.56 -6.80 10.62
CA ARG A 89 -0.95 -6.34 9.28
C ARG A 89 -2.45 -6.25 9.20
N ILE A 90 -2.95 -5.11 8.73
CA ILE A 90 -4.32 -4.96 8.24
C ILE A 90 -4.28 -5.18 6.73
N TYR A 91 -5.09 -6.11 6.23
CA TYR A 91 -5.22 -6.33 4.80
C TYR A 91 -6.21 -5.33 4.19
N ASP A 92 -5.99 -4.99 2.93
CA ASP A 92 -6.81 -4.00 2.23
C ASP A 92 -8.29 -4.38 2.23
N TYR A 93 -8.61 -5.66 2.07
CA TYR A 93 -9.98 -6.14 2.14
C TYR A 93 -10.62 -5.98 3.54
N GLU A 94 -9.84 -6.14 4.62
CA GLU A 94 -10.32 -5.93 6.00
C GLU A 94 -10.68 -4.46 6.23
N LEU A 95 -9.88 -3.54 5.64
CA LEU A 95 -10.19 -2.10 5.66
C LEU A 95 -11.48 -1.82 4.92
N VAL A 96 -11.63 -2.34 3.69
CA VAL A 96 -12.84 -2.17 2.89
C VAL A 96 -14.07 -2.72 3.61
N GLU A 97 -13.99 -3.93 4.17
CA GLU A 97 -15.08 -4.51 4.96
C GLU A 97 -15.43 -3.67 6.21
N ALA A 98 -14.42 -3.14 6.89
CA ALA A 98 -14.66 -2.28 8.06
C ALA A 98 -15.37 -0.98 7.65
N VAL A 99 -14.97 -0.38 6.53
CA VAL A 99 -15.61 0.81 5.99
C VAL A 99 -17.04 0.51 5.53
N GLN A 100 -17.28 -0.62 4.87
CA GLN A 100 -18.63 -1.04 4.46
C GLN A 100 -19.59 -1.23 5.65
N ARG A 101 -19.09 -1.64 6.80
CA ARG A 101 -19.93 -1.72 8.03
C ARG A 101 -20.37 -0.34 8.52
N ILE A 102 -19.58 0.71 8.25
CA ILE A 102 -19.85 2.08 8.73
C ILE A 102 -20.64 2.86 7.68
N ALA A 103 -20.25 2.74 6.42
CA ALA A 103 -20.72 3.55 5.32
C ALA A 103 -21.58 2.78 4.30
N GLY A 104 -21.88 1.49 4.56
CA GLY A 104 -22.52 0.63 3.57
C GLY A 104 -21.66 0.58 2.30
N ASN A 105 -22.30 0.63 1.15
CA ASN A 105 -21.56 0.70 -0.12
C ASN A 105 -21.08 2.13 -0.45
N GLY A 106 -21.20 3.07 0.47
CA GLY A 106 -20.89 4.48 0.23
C GLY A 106 -21.80 5.15 -0.79
N THR A 107 -22.99 4.57 -1.01
CA THR A 107 -23.90 4.90 -2.08
C THR A 107 -25.33 4.93 -1.55
N GLY A 108 -26.14 5.85 -2.06
CA GLY A 108 -27.55 5.94 -1.66
C GLY A 108 -27.75 6.60 -0.30
N ASP A 109 -28.59 6.02 0.55
CA ASP A 109 -29.09 6.63 1.80
C ASP A 109 -28.13 6.56 2.98
N THR A 110 -26.88 6.13 2.75
CA THR A 110 -25.87 6.10 3.82
C THR A 110 -25.36 7.51 4.12
N ARG A 111 -25.03 7.78 5.38
CA ARG A 111 -24.44 9.05 5.81
C ARG A 111 -23.13 9.35 5.09
N TRP A 112 -22.26 8.34 5.01
CA TRP A 112 -20.97 8.44 4.35
C TRP A 112 -21.08 8.01 2.89
N LYS A 113 -20.62 8.83 1.98
CA LYS A 113 -20.70 8.59 0.53
C LYS A 113 -19.31 8.58 -0.08
N VAL A 114 -19.20 7.83 -1.18
CA VAL A 114 -17.98 7.79 -1.98
C VAL A 114 -17.93 9.03 -2.87
N PRO A 115 -16.95 9.95 -2.73
CA PRO A 115 -16.80 11.10 -3.63
C PRO A 115 -16.58 10.62 -5.07
N GLY A 116 -17.00 11.43 -6.06
CA GLY A 116 -16.88 11.11 -7.48
C GLY A 116 -18.04 10.32 -8.07
N VAL A 117 -18.87 9.71 -7.23
CA VAL A 117 -20.13 9.05 -7.64
C VAL A 117 -21.35 9.95 -7.38
N LEU A 118 -21.16 10.98 -6.56
CA LEU A 118 -22.14 11.99 -6.28
C LEU A 118 -22.00 13.11 -7.31
N ASP A 119 -23.09 13.42 -8.00
CA ASP A 119 -23.18 14.66 -8.76
C ASP A 119 -23.39 15.82 -7.78
N TRP A 120 -22.35 16.55 -7.49
CA TRP A 120 -22.34 17.66 -6.56
C TRP A 120 -23.26 18.83 -6.97
N SER A 121 -23.56 18.93 -8.27
CA SER A 121 -24.46 19.98 -8.78
C SER A 121 -25.90 19.70 -8.49
N THR A 122 -26.29 18.44 -8.46
CA THR A 122 -27.69 17.98 -8.26
C THR A 122 -27.90 17.30 -6.91
N GLY A 123 -26.83 16.93 -6.20
CA GLY A 123 -26.91 16.12 -4.99
C GLY A 123 -27.39 14.68 -5.26
N ILE A 124 -27.43 14.26 -6.53
CA ILE A 124 -27.94 12.96 -6.93
C ILE A 124 -26.77 11.98 -7.10
N TYR A 125 -26.90 10.85 -6.43
CA TYR A 125 -25.99 9.74 -6.60
C TYR A 125 -26.22 9.04 -7.95
N ASN A 126 -25.16 8.87 -8.74
CA ASN A 126 -25.21 8.14 -10.01
C ASN A 126 -24.50 6.78 -9.89
N PRO A 127 -25.22 5.67 -9.76
CA PRO A 127 -24.63 4.33 -9.65
C PRO A 127 -24.01 3.84 -10.97
N ARG A 128 -24.16 4.57 -12.08
CA ARG A 128 -23.66 4.20 -13.41
C ARG A 128 -22.36 4.89 -13.80
N VAL A 129 -21.82 5.72 -12.91
CA VAL A 129 -20.50 6.32 -13.16
C VAL A 129 -19.45 5.24 -13.03
N ASP A 130 -18.70 5.00 -14.11
CA ASP A 130 -17.57 4.09 -14.08
C ASP A 130 -16.53 4.57 -13.07
N ILE A 131 -16.08 3.67 -12.21
CA ILE A 131 -14.99 3.93 -11.28
C ILE A 131 -13.71 3.93 -12.10
N THR A 132 -13.19 5.11 -12.36
CA THR A 132 -11.91 5.33 -13.05
C THR A 132 -10.86 5.78 -12.04
N LYS A 133 -9.61 5.90 -12.50
CA LYS A 133 -8.53 6.46 -11.66
C LYS A 133 -8.86 7.88 -11.15
N ASP A 134 -9.60 8.65 -11.94
CA ASP A 134 -9.96 10.05 -11.64
C ASP A 134 -11.23 10.17 -10.79
N THR A 135 -12.06 9.12 -10.77
CA THR A 135 -13.32 9.09 -10.00
C THR A 135 -13.25 8.16 -8.79
N THR A 136 -12.16 7.42 -8.62
CA THR A 136 -12.01 6.51 -7.48
C THR A 136 -11.64 7.27 -6.21
N THR A 137 -12.17 6.79 -5.11
CA THR A 137 -11.83 7.26 -3.76
C THR A 137 -10.99 6.24 -3.01
N LEU A 138 -10.72 5.12 -3.63
CA LEU A 138 -9.83 4.08 -3.13
C LEU A 138 -8.52 4.13 -3.92
N TYR A 139 -7.43 4.38 -3.24
CA TYR A 139 -6.08 4.22 -3.76
C TYR A 139 -5.36 3.16 -2.97
N ALA A 140 -4.79 2.18 -3.64
CA ALA A 140 -3.99 1.13 -3.04
C ALA A 140 -2.64 1.00 -3.75
N SER A 141 -1.58 0.89 -2.98
CA SER A 141 -0.23 0.63 -3.44
C SER A 141 0.38 -0.56 -2.70
N ASP A 142 1.65 -0.82 -2.92
CA ASP A 142 2.36 -1.87 -2.19
C ASP A 142 2.56 -1.57 -0.70
N ARG A 143 2.29 -0.35 -0.25
CA ARG A 143 2.49 0.09 1.14
C ARG A 143 1.34 0.87 1.77
N ASP A 144 0.54 1.57 0.98
CA ASP A 144 -0.47 2.51 1.48
C ASP A 144 -1.82 2.24 0.83
N VAL A 145 -2.88 2.35 1.64
CA VAL A 145 -4.26 2.38 1.18
C VAL A 145 -4.90 3.66 1.67
N PHE A 146 -5.55 4.39 0.78
CA PHE A 146 -6.34 5.57 1.09
C PHE A 146 -7.77 5.35 0.62
N LEU A 147 -8.71 5.61 1.50
CA LEU A 147 -10.13 5.59 1.21
C LEU A 147 -10.73 6.91 1.71
N PHE A 148 -11.41 7.61 0.81
CA PHE A 148 -12.05 8.88 1.12
C PHE A 148 -13.56 8.71 1.12
N LEU A 149 -14.21 9.25 2.14
CA LEU A 149 -15.65 9.31 2.27
C LEU A 149 -16.06 10.73 2.63
N VAL A 150 -17.24 11.13 2.22
CA VAL A 150 -17.83 12.44 2.54
C VAL A 150 -19.13 12.27 3.31
N ASP A 151 -19.38 13.17 4.25
CA ASP A 151 -20.66 13.35 4.93
C ASP A 151 -21.32 14.63 4.38
N ASP A 152 -22.09 14.48 3.32
CA ASP A 152 -22.75 15.59 2.63
C ASP A 152 -23.95 16.16 3.41
N LEU A 153 -24.38 15.49 4.48
CA LEU A 153 -25.47 15.95 5.34
C LEU A 153 -24.99 16.89 6.45
N ASN A 154 -23.69 16.86 6.78
CA ASN A 154 -23.12 17.67 7.86
C ASN A 154 -21.86 18.40 7.38
N PRO A 155 -21.98 19.29 6.40
CA PRO A 155 -20.84 20.06 5.93
C PRO A 155 -20.28 20.98 7.01
N ILE A 156 -18.96 21.18 6.97
CA ILE A 156 -18.26 22.08 7.88
C ILE A 156 -18.02 23.42 7.16
N GLU A 157 -18.41 24.53 7.77
CA GLU A 157 -18.05 25.86 7.28
C GLU A 157 -16.55 26.11 7.52
N ALA A 158 -15.76 26.12 6.44
CA ALA A 158 -14.32 26.38 6.51
C ALA A 158 -13.96 27.85 6.28
N GLY A 159 -14.91 28.66 5.81
CA GLY A 159 -14.72 30.06 5.52
C GLY A 159 -15.91 30.70 4.83
N ARG A 160 -15.65 31.80 4.10
CA ARG A 160 -16.66 32.44 3.27
C ARG A 160 -16.15 32.66 1.86
N LEU A 161 -17.03 32.44 0.92
CA LEU A 161 -16.78 32.73 -0.48
C LEU A 161 -16.77 34.27 -0.71
N PRO A 162 -16.26 34.76 -1.87
CA PRO A 162 -16.21 36.18 -2.17
C PRO A 162 -17.59 36.89 -2.19
N ASP A 163 -18.67 36.14 -2.40
CA ASP A 163 -20.05 36.62 -2.37
C ASP A 163 -20.65 36.64 -0.96
N GLY A 164 -19.90 36.23 0.05
CA GLY A 164 -20.30 36.20 1.46
C GLY A 164 -21.05 34.94 1.89
N SER A 165 -21.32 33.99 0.98
CA SER A 165 -21.91 32.71 1.32
C SER A 165 -20.90 31.80 2.07
N PRO A 166 -21.38 30.84 2.90
CA PRO A 166 -20.49 29.91 3.57
C PRO A 166 -19.76 29.01 2.55
N ASP A 167 -18.47 28.84 2.76
CA ASP A 167 -17.66 27.84 2.05
C ASP A 167 -17.75 26.52 2.81
N LEU A 168 -18.44 25.55 2.25
CA LEU A 168 -18.82 24.30 2.88
C LEU A 168 -17.97 23.13 2.35
N TYR A 169 -17.49 22.31 3.26
CA TYR A 169 -16.71 21.11 2.98
C TYR A 169 -17.31 19.89 3.65
#